data_8124a359623be098b4a608b3f5295a46
#
_entry.id   8124a359623be098b4a608b3f5295a46
#
_cell.length_a   1.000
_cell.length_b   1.000
_cell.length_c   1.000
_cell.angle_alpha   90.00
_cell.angle_beta   90.00
_cell.angle_gamma   90.00
#
_symmetry.space_group_name_H-M   'P 1'
#
loop_
_entity.id
_entity.type
_entity.pdbx_description
1 polymer ?
#
loop_
_entity_poly.entity_id
_entity_poly.type
_entity_poly.pdbx_seq_one_letter_code
_entity_poly.pdbx_strand_id
1 'polypeptide(L)'
;VKTTTNPVIDTDVPFGLTEELPAGPYLRVDISDKSDGTPATLTVNGQSLTGQFSMERVGIDNDNDGISDSYELRLAGTAIAASILDGNNQPVVQASNGQGFFIIRDITGGDSGVAGTVNVDVVSDISGLAFGGTWQIQTNSIPCAVGPCQEESTLDESFMLGTQSVDLSVPYAIADSSYLRISGDDAYLNVEGQQLSGEFIVEVIPQTVEGNTLNKVVARASNLELLITNGDATLLNVVDGFGYFVFDQEGVYG
;
A
#
# COMPACT_ATOMS: atom_id res chain seq x y z
N VAL A 1 30.45 -32.47 -3.80
CA VAL A 1 30.87 -31.07 -3.64
C VAL A 1 30.52 -30.36 -4.94
N LYS A 2 29.39 -29.67 -4.97
CA LYS A 2 29.02 -28.80 -6.08
C LYS A 2 29.69 -27.45 -5.84
N THR A 3 30.76 -27.18 -6.54
CA THR A 3 31.31 -25.82 -6.64
C THR A 3 30.26 -24.98 -7.34
N THR A 4 29.61 -24.08 -6.62
CA THR A 4 28.84 -22.99 -7.18
C THR A 4 29.81 -22.05 -7.89
N THR A 5 30.04 -22.27 -9.16
CA THR A 5 30.53 -21.19 -10.01
C THR A 5 29.38 -20.20 -10.15
N ASN A 6 29.58 -18.97 -9.64
CA ASN A 6 28.69 -17.87 -9.99
C ASN A 6 28.43 -17.92 -11.50
N PRO A 7 27.17 -17.89 -11.95
CA PRO A 7 26.91 -17.78 -13.37
C PRO A 7 27.57 -16.48 -13.86
N VAL A 8 28.51 -16.62 -14.78
CA VAL A 8 29.03 -15.45 -15.51
C VAL A 8 27.85 -14.95 -16.32
N ILE A 9 27.32 -13.81 -15.94
CA ILE A 9 26.26 -13.14 -16.71
C ILE A 9 26.93 -12.69 -18.01
N ASP A 10 26.45 -13.24 -19.13
CA ASP A 10 26.87 -12.83 -20.46
C ASP A 10 26.43 -11.37 -20.67
N THR A 11 27.40 -10.46 -20.75
CA THR A 11 27.17 -9.02 -20.94
C THR A 11 26.60 -8.68 -22.31
N ASP A 12 26.44 -9.66 -23.20
CA ASP A 12 25.81 -9.50 -24.51
C ASP A 12 24.29 -9.74 -24.48
N VAL A 13 23.71 -10.02 -23.31
CA VAL A 13 22.24 -10.12 -23.17
C VAL A 13 21.65 -8.69 -23.25
N PRO A 14 20.69 -8.44 -24.13
CA PRO A 14 20.17 -7.09 -24.42
C PRO A 14 19.45 -6.38 -23.27
N PHE A 15 19.40 -6.98 -22.09
CA PHE A 15 18.76 -6.44 -20.90
C PHE A 15 19.74 -6.14 -19.75
N GLY A 16 21.05 -5.98 -20.05
CA GLY A 16 22.04 -5.37 -19.17
C GLY A 16 21.80 -5.58 -17.66
N LEU A 17 21.71 -6.84 -17.20
CA LEU A 17 21.73 -7.12 -15.77
C LEU A 17 23.12 -6.79 -15.25
N THR A 18 23.26 -5.67 -14.55
CA THR A 18 24.53 -5.19 -13.97
C THR A 18 24.75 -5.70 -12.56
N GLU A 19 23.81 -6.46 -12.00
CA GLU A 19 23.86 -6.94 -10.63
C GLU A 19 24.00 -8.47 -10.59
N GLU A 20 24.72 -8.97 -9.59
CA GLU A 20 24.80 -10.41 -9.32
C GLU A 20 23.40 -10.91 -8.97
N LEU A 21 22.94 -11.93 -9.68
CA LEU A 21 21.68 -12.58 -9.33
C LEU A 21 21.81 -13.27 -7.97
N PRO A 22 20.83 -13.12 -7.08
CA PRO A 22 20.80 -13.84 -5.81
C PRO A 22 20.92 -15.36 -6.01
N ALA A 23 21.41 -16.07 -5.00
CA ALA A 23 21.40 -17.53 -5.01
C ALA A 23 19.95 -18.01 -5.22
N GLY A 24 19.73 -18.87 -6.22
CA GLY A 24 18.40 -19.23 -6.68
C GLY A 24 17.73 -20.36 -5.90
N PRO A 25 16.44 -20.60 -6.13
CA PRO A 25 15.66 -20.18 -7.30
C PRO A 25 15.19 -18.72 -7.23
N TYR A 26 15.61 -17.94 -8.20
CA TYR A 26 15.29 -16.54 -8.36
C TYR A 26 14.42 -16.33 -9.61
N LEU A 27 13.40 -15.50 -9.51
CA LEU A 27 12.57 -15.07 -10.63
C LEU A 27 12.25 -13.58 -10.46
N ARG A 28 12.52 -12.80 -11.50
CA ARG A 28 12.08 -11.40 -11.59
C ARG A 28 11.36 -11.18 -12.91
N VAL A 29 10.25 -10.45 -12.85
CA VAL A 29 9.46 -10.02 -14.00
C VAL A 29 9.24 -8.53 -13.87
N ASP A 30 9.74 -7.76 -14.83
CA ASP A 30 9.51 -6.33 -14.92
C ASP A 30 8.59 -6.04 -16.10
N ILE A 31 7.56 -5.25 -15.84
CA ILE A 31 6.58 -4.78 -16.82
C ILE A 31 6.68 -3.27 -16.86
N SER A 32 7.20 -2.75 -17.94
CA SER A 32 7.39 -1.31 -18.16
C SER A 32 6.59 -0.83 -19.36
N ASP A 33 6.56 0.47 -19.54
CA ASP A 33 5.94 1.11 -20.70
C ASP A 33 6.51 0.55 -22.00
N LYS A 34 5.68 0.50 -23.03
CA LYS A 34 6.12 0.12 -24.35
C LYS A 34 7.09 1.17 -24.92
N SER A 35 7.88 0.76 -25.89
CA SER A 35 8.86 1.64 -26.55
C SER A 35 8.24 2.88 -27.24
N ASP A 36 6.95 2.88 -27.48
CA ASP A 36 6.18 4.01 -28.01
C ASP A 36 5.62 4.95 -26.92
N GLY A 37 5.94 4.69 -25.64
CA GLY A 37 5.45 5.45 -24.49
C GLY A 37 4.04 5.04 -24.05
N THR A 38 3.45 4.01 -24.62
CA THR A 38 2.16 3.48 -24.15
C THR A 38 2.35 2.79 -22.80
N PRO A 39 1.60 3.17 -21.73
CA PRO A 39 1.72 2.54 -20.44
C PRO A 39 1.43 1.03 -20.48
N ALA A 40 2.16 0.28 -19.69
CA ALA A 40 1.83 -1.12 -19.46
C ALA A 40 0.45 -1.21 -18.80
N THR A 41 -0.32 -2.23 -19.15
CA THR A 41 -1.68 -2.41 -18.63
C THR A 41 -1.81 -3.79 -18.01
N LEU A 42 -2.24 -3.83 -16.75
CA LEU A 42 -2.63 -5.03 -16.04
C LEU A 42 -4.15 -5.03 -15.89
N THR A 43 -4.80 -6.07 -16.38
CA THR A 43 -6.26 -6.21 -16.23
C THR A 43 -6.58 -7.29 -15.20
N VAL A 44 -7.34 -6.92 -14.16
CA VAL A 44 -7.79 -7.82 -13.10
C VAL A 44 -9.29 -7.67 -12.92
N ASN A 45 -10.03 -8.76 -13.09
CA ASN A 45 -11.50 -8.77 -12.96
C ASN A 45 -12.21 -7.68 -13.79
N GLY A 46 -11.70 -7.43 -15.02
CA GLY A 46 -12.27 -6.42 -15.90
C GLY A 46 -11.88 -4.97 -15.58
N GLN A 47 -11.15 -4.72 -14.50
CA GLN A 47 -10.58 -3.41 -14.18
C GLN A 47 -9.16 -3.33 -14.73
N SER A 48 -8.81 -2.19 -15.29
CA SER A 48 -7.49 -1.96 -15.88
C SER A 48 -6.68 -1.03 -14.99
N LEU A 49 -5.46 -1.48 -14.67
CA LEU A 49 -4.42 -0.70 -14.01
C LEU A 49 -3.34 -0.43 -15.05
N THR A 50 -2.92 0.80 -15.18
CA THR A 50 -1.75 1.17 -15.98
C THR A 50 -0.62 1.58 -15.07
N GLY A 51 0.63 1.39 -15.49
CA GLY A 51 1.81 1.72 -14.69
C GLY A 51 2.99 0.83 -15.01
N GLN A 52 4.03 0.97 -14.21
CA GLN A 52 5.20 0.09 -14.24
C GLN A 52 5.11 -0.86 -13.04
N PHE A 53 5.38 -2.13 -13.26
CA PHE A 53 5.25 -3.17 -12.24
C PHE A 53 6.47 -4.07 -12.25
N SER A 54 6.90 -4.48 -11.07
CA SER A 54 7.91 -5.50 -10.89
C SER A 54 7.43 -6.55 -9.91
N MET A 55 7.76 -7.79 -10.21
CA MET A 55 7.56 -8.92 -9.33
C MET A 55 8.88 -9.68 -9.22
N GLU A 56 9.32 -9.90 -8.00
CA GLU A 56 10.53 -10.63 -7.70
C GLU A 56 10.23 -11.73 -6.69
N ARG A 57 10.70 -12.95 -6.97
CA ARG A 57 10.69 -14.07 -6.02
C ARG A 57 12.09 -14.36 -5.57
N VAL A 58 12.33 -14.25 -4.27
CA VAL A 58 13.62 -14.50 -3.63
C VAL A 58 13.52 -15.71 -2.72
N GLY A 59 14.49 -16.61 -2.81
CA GLY A 59 14.63 -17.71 -1.86
C GLY A 59 15.29 -17.21 -0.57
N ILE A 60 14.81 -17.69 0.56
CA ILE A 60 15.39 -17.42 1.88
C ILE A 60 15.97 -18.74 2.41
N ASP A 61 17.26 -18.75 2.67
CA ASP A 61 18.02 -19.86 3.27
C ASP A 61 18.28 -19.50 4.74
N ASN A 62 17.49 -20.07 5.65
CA ASN A 62 17.53 -19.71 7.07
C ASN A 62 18.66 -20.44 7.83
N ASP A 63 19.11 -21.61 7.35
CA ASP A 63 20.13 -22.42 8.00
C ASP A 63 21.49 -22.38 7.31
N ASN A 64 21.60 -21.62 6.20
CA ASN A 64 22.81 -21.46 5.39
C ASN A 64 23.35 -22.77 4.80
N ASP A 65 22.47 -23.73 4.46
CA ASP A 65 22.84 -24.96 3.80
C ASP A 65 22.95 -24.84 2.27
N GLY A 66 22.60 -23.69 1.70
CA GLY A 66 22.59 -23.35 0.28
C GLY A 66 21.31 -23.80 -0.44
N ILE A 67 20.29 -24.18 0.30
CA ILE A 67 18.95 -24.52 -0.22
C ILE A 67 17.95 -23.53 0.40
N SER A 68 17.05 -23.00 -0.39
CA SER A 68 16.03 -22.10 0.14
C SER A 68 14.97 -22.88 0.92
N ASP A 69 14.80 -22.54 2.19
CA ASP A 69 13.77 -23.09 3.08
C ASP A 69 12.39 -22.48 2.81
N SER A 70 12.38 -21.26 2.34
CA SER A 70 11.18 -20.45 2.16
C SER A 70 11.36 -19.44 1.03
N TYR A 71 10.29 -18.69 0.74
CA TYR A 71 10.30 -17.72 -0.34
C TYR A 71 9.61 -16.43 0.08
N GLU A 72 10.14 -15.34 -0.45
CA GLU A 72 9.52 -14.03 -0.39
C GLU A 72 9.15 -13.58 -1.80
N LEU A 73 7.92 -13.12 -1.99
CA LEU A 73 7.47 -12.48 -3.21
C LEU A 73 7.39 -10.98 -2.95
N ARG A 74 8.13 -10.21 -3.73
CA ARG A 74 8.12 -8.75 -3.73
C ARG A 74 7.36 -8.25 -4.92
N LEU A 75 6.44 -7.33 -4.70
CA LEU A 75 5.62 -6.70 -5.72
C LEU A 75 5.77 -5.19 -5.59
N ALA A 76 6.27 -4.53 -6.61
CA ALA A 76 6.38 -3.08 -6.65
C ALA A 76 5.67 -2.50 -7.86
N GLY A 77 5.16 -1.29 -7.73
CA GLY A 77 4.56 -0.57 -8.83
C GLY A 77 4.71 0.94 -8.67
N THR A 78 4.88 1.62 -9.80
CA THR A 78 5.01 3.08 -9.86
C THR A 78 4.20 3.65 -11.01
N ALA A 79 3.88 4.93 -10.96
CA ALA A 79 3.02 5.61 -11.92
C ALA A 79 1.69 4.86 -12.16
N ILE A 80 1.19 4.22 -11.10
CA ILE A 80 -0.04 3.43 -11.18
C ILE A 80 -1.22 4.38 -11.40
N ALA A 81 -2.05 4.06 -12.40
CA ALA A 81 -3.30 4.75 -12.62
C ALA A 81 -4.43 3.75 -12.87
N ALA A 82 -5.61 4.10 -12.41
CA ALA A 82 -6.82 3.31 -12.58
C ALA A 82 -8.04 4.22 -12.73
N SER A 83 -9.09 3.71 -13.35
CA SER A 83 -10.36 4.43 -13.45
C SER A 83 -11.53 3.49 -13.22
N ILE A 84 -12.48 3.95 -12.42
CA ILE A 84 -13.81 3.35 -12.32
C ILE A 84 -14.72 4.09 -13.29
N LEU A 85 -15.36 3.36 -14.19
CA LEU A 85 -16.21 3.91 -15.24
C LEU A 85 -17.69 3.72 -14.88
N ASP A 86 -18.52 4.65 -15.30
CA ASP A 86 -19.98 4.52 -15.26
C ASP A 86 -20.52 3.62 -16.38
N GLY A 87 -21.84 3.46 -16.46
CA GLY A 87 -22.50 2.68 -17.50
C GLY A 87 -22.33 3.25 -18.93
N ASN A 88 -21.82 4.48 -19.08
CA ASN A 88 -21.53 5.15 -20.36
C ASN A 88 -20.04 5.16 -20.69
N ASN A 89 -19.21 4.41 -19.96
CA ASN A 89 -17.76 4.39 -20.04
C ASN A 89 -17.08 5.75 -19.72
N GLN A 90 -17.71 6.60 -18.91
CA GLN A 90 -17.06 7.81 -18.40
C GLN A 90 -16.44 7.54 -17.04
N PRO A 91 -15.22 8.05 -16.76
CA PRO A 91 -14.61 7.87 -15.47
C PRO A 91 -15.37 8.66 -14.39
N VAL A 92 -15.78 7.98 -13.34
CA VAL A 92 -16.43 8.57 -12.16
C VAL A 92 -15.48 8.65 -10.96
N VAL A 93 -14.47 7.78 -10.91
CA VAL A 93 -13.36 7.85 -9.96
C VAL A 93 -12.08 7.56 -10.71
N GLN A 94 -11.08 8.36 -10.49
CA GLN A 94 -9.75 8.20 -11.08
C GLN A 94 -8.71 8.14 -9.97
N ALA A 95 -7.79 7.20 -10.09
CA ALA A 95 -6.58 7.10 -9.29
C ALA A 95 -5.38 7.35 -10.20
N SER A 96 -4.40 8.10 -9.73
CA SER A 96 -3.19 8.45 -10.48
C SER A 96 -1.99 8.58 -9.57
N ASN A 97 -0.79 8.66 -10.15
CA ASN A 97 0.47 8.81 -9.43
C ASN A 97 0.71 7.72 -8.38
N GLY A 98 0.05 6.58 -8.55
CA GLY A 98 0.12 5.49 -7.59
C GLY A 98 1.53 4.91 -7.50
N GLN A 99 1.96 4.63 -6.26
CA GLN A 99 3.19 3.93 -5.96
C GLN A 99 2.92 2.96 -4.82
N GLY A 100 3.42 1.74 -4.96
CA GLY A 100 3.21 0.73 -3.92
C GLY A 100 4.29 -0.33 -3.90
N PHE A 101 4.48 -0.91 -2.72
CA PHE A 101 5.37 -2.03 -2.49
C PHE A 101 4.71 -3.01 -1.54
N PHE A 102 4.69 -4.28 -1.91
CA PHE A 102 4.18 -5.39 -1.12
C PHE A 102 5.21 -6.50 -1.01
N ILE A 103 5.26 -7.10 0.17
CA ILE A 103 6.01 -8.31 0.47
C ILE A 103 5.02 -9.38 0.90
N ILE A 104 5.13 -10.56 0.30
CA ILE A 104 4.39 -11.75 0.69
C ILE A 104 5.42 -12.78 1.12
N ARG A 105 5.43 -13.14 2.39
CA ARG A 105 6.28 -14.18 2.96
C ARG A 105 5.48 -15.47 3.16
N ASP A 106 6.04 -16.57 2.73
CA ASP A 106 5.53 -17.92 3.02
C ASP A 106 6.69 -18.75 3.59
N ILE A 107 6.82 -18.71 4.90
CA ILE A 107 7.89 -19.37 5.65
C ILE A 107 7.31 -20.60 6.33
N THR A 108 7.74 -21.78 5.91
CA THR A 108 7.30 -23.05 6.51
C THR A 108 7.71 -23.11 7.99
N GLY A 109 6.74 -23.09 8.88
CA GLY A 109 6.95 -23.09 10.33
C GLY A 109 7.42 -21.75 10.92
N GLY A 110 7.33 -20.66 10.16
CA GLY A 110 7.78 -19.32 10.54
C GLY A 110 6.78 -18.21 10.22
N ASP A 111 7.31 -17.02 9.99
CA ASP A 111 6.59 -15.76 9.95
C ASP A 111 5.98 -15.51 8.56
N SER A 112 4.89 -16.21 8.25
CA SER A 112 4.15 -16.03 7.01
C SER A 112 3.19 -14.83 7.12
N GLY A 113 3.01 -14.08 6.05
CA GLY A 113 2.12 -12.94 6.02
C GLY A 113 2.33 -12.01 4.83
N VAL A 114 1.62 -10.89 4.86
CA VAL A 114 1.68 -9.84 3.84
C VAL A 114 1.95 -8.51 4.52
N ALA A 115 2.92 -7.76 4.01
CA ALA A 115 3.14 -6.37 4.37
C ALA A 115 3.15 -5.50 3.12
N GLY A 116 2.66 -4.28 3.21
CA GLY A 116 2.66 -3.41 2.05
C GLY A 116 2.17 -1.99 2.34
N THR A 117 2.52 -1.11 1.41
CA THR A 117 2.04 0.27 1.34
C THR A 117 1.66 0.62 -0.08
N VAL A 118 0.61 1.43 -0.22
CA VAL A 118 0.22 2.06 -1.49
C VAL A 118 -0.10 3.51 -1.22
N ASN A 119 0.49 4.40 -2.00
CA ASN A 119 0.16 5.81 -2.05
C ASN A 119 -0.50 6.10 -3.40
N VAL A 120 -1.56 6.88 -3.43
CA VAL A 120 -2.30 7.17 -4.66
C VAL A 120 -3.06 8.48 -4.55
N ASP A 121 -3.07 9.26 -5.62
CA ASP A 121 -3.95 10.43 -5.75
C ASP A 121 -5.30 9.97 -6.28
N VAL A 122 -6.37 10.37 -5.61
CA VAL A 122 -7.75 10.02 -5.99
C VAL A 122 -8.53 11.28 -6.32
N VAL A 123 -9.29 11.24 -7.39
CA VAL A 123 -10.26 12.28 -7.76
C VAL A 123 -11.54 11.60 -8.23
N SER A 124 -12.66 12.08 -7.77
CA SER A 124 -13.97 11.69 -8.31
C SER A 124 -14.69 12.88 -8.91
N ASP A 125 -15.46 12.63 -9.94
CA ASP A 125 -16.32 13.61 -10.61
C ASP A 125 -17.73 13.02 -10.79
N ILE A 126 -18.41 12.87 -9.66
CA ILE A 126 -19.81 12.42 -9.63
C ILE A 126 -20.67 13.66 -9.49
N SER A 127 -21.68 13.81 -10.33
CA SER A 127 -22.58 14.96 -10.30
C SER A 127 -23.16 15.18 -8.89
N GLY A 128 -22.92 16.38 -8.31
CA GLY A 128 -23.36 16.74 -6.96
C GLY A 128 -22.50 16.18 -5.81
N LEU A 129 -21.49 15.35 -6.13
CA LEU A 129 -20.60 14.75 -5.14
C LEU A 129 -19.19 14.65 -5.72
N ALA A 130 -18.25 15.44 -5.25
CA ALA A 130 -16.84 15.27 -5.59
C ALA A 130 -16.02 14.96 -4.34
N PHE A 131 -15.06 14.06 -4.46
CA PHE A 131 -14.08 13.77 -3.42
C PHE A 131 -12.72 13.50 -4.02
N GLY A 132 -11.68 13.71 -3.24
CA GLY A 132 -10.31 13.46 -3.68
C GLY A 132 -9.30 13.63 -2.56
N GLY A 133 -8.04 13.65 -2.94
CA GLY A 133 -6.88 13.78 -2.05
C GLY A 133 -5.83 12.73 -2.32
N THR A 134 -4.72 12.82 -1.60
CA THR A 134 -3.65 11.81 -1.62
C THR A 134 -3.92 10.80 -0.52
N TRP A 135 -4.02 9.53 -0.91
CA TRP A 135 -4.37 8.45 0.00
C TRP A 135 -3.21 7.47 0.15
N GLN A 136 -2.98 7.02 1.38
CA GLN A 136 -2.05 5.95 1.70
C GLN A 136 -2.80 4.80 2.37
N ILE A 137 -2.52 3.60 1.93
CA ILE A 137 -2.97 2.35 2.57
C ILE A 137 -1.72 1.60 3.02
N GLN A 138 -1.66 1.22 4.28
CA GLN A 138 -0.60 0.42 4.87
C GLN A 138 -1.20 -0.82 5.51
N THR A 139 -0.59 -1.97 5.29
CA THR A 139 -0.98 -3.23 5.92
C THR A 139 0.23 -4.06 6.31
N ASN A 140 0.14 -4.77 7.41
CA ASN A 140 1.17 -5.74 7.81
C ASN A 140 0.53 -6.86 8.64
N SER A 141 0.65 -8.09 8.15
CA SER A 141 0.29 -9.31 8.87
C SER A 141 1.50 -10.23 9.10
N ILE A 142 2.72 -9.74 8.78
CA ILE A 142 3.96 -10.46 9.05
C ILE A 142 4.25 -10.30 10.54
N PRO A 143 4.33 -11.40 11.31
CA PRO A 143 4.66 -11.34 12.72
C PRO A 143 6.14 -10.93 12.93
N CYS A 144 6.45 -10.41 14.10
CA CYS A 144 7.84 -10.12 14.46
C CYS A 144 8.64 -11.42 14.61
N ALA A 145 9.80 -11.48 14.00
CA ALA A 145 10.68 -12.64 14.05
C ALA A 145 11.27 -12.95 15.44
N VAL A 146 11.29 -12.02 16.38
CA VAL A 146 11.93 -12.18 17.69
C VAL A 146 11.12 -11.51 18.80
N GLY A 147 10.35 -12.30 19.55
CA GLY A 147 9.66 -11.83 20.77
C GLY A 147 8.44 -10.93 20.51
N PRO A 148 7.84 -10.37 21.54
CA PRO A 148 6.73 -9.45 21.34
C PRO A 148 7.23 -8.20 20.62
N CYS A 149 6.60 -7.86 19.50
CA CYS A 149 6.84 -6.59 18.82
C CYS A 149 6.67 -5.45 19.80
N GLN A 150 7.64 -4.56 19.85
CA GLN A 150 7.44 -3.30 20.54
C GLN A 150 6.52 -2.43 19.70
N GLU A 151 5.70 -1.61 20.34
CA GLU A 151 4.69 -0.77 19.66
C GLU A 151 5.25 0.15 18.55
N GLU A 152 6.58 0.33 18.50
CA GLU A 152 7.28 1.19 17.53
C GLU A 152 8.13 0.41 16.51
N SER A 153 8.06 -0.93 16.51
CA SER A 153 8.84 -1.72 15.56
C SER A 153 8.22 -1.65 14.16
N THR A 154 9.05 -1.34 13.16
CA THR A 154 8.65 -1.25 11.74
C THR A 154 9.35 -2.32 10.92
N LEU A 155 8.67 -2.79 9.89
CA LEU A 155 9.25 -3.54 8.79
C LEU A 155 9.69 -2.52 7.74
N ASP A 156 11.00 -2.38 7.57
CA ASP A 156 11.60 -1.45 6.62
C ASP A 156 12.32 -2.25 5.52
N GLU A 157 11.87 -2.09 4.30
CA GLU A 157 12.44 -2.72 3.10
C GLU A 157 12.47 -1.73 1.95
N SER A 158 13.40 -1.90 1.02
CA SER A 158 13.45 -1.13 -0.20
C SER A 158 13.61 -2.02 -1.42
N PHE A 159 12.99 -1.62 -2.52
CA PHE A 159 13.00 -2.35 -3.78
C PHE A 159 13.33 -1.42 -4.94
N MET A 160 14.25 -1.83 -5.80
CA MET A 160 14.59 -1.08 -7.01
C MET A 160 13.69 -1.50 -8.17
N LEU A 161 12.90 -0.57 -8.68
CA LEU A 161 12.10 -0.71 -9.90
C LEU A 161 12.74 0.11 -11.02
N GLY A 162 13.54 -0.53 -11.85
CA GLY A 162 14.41 0.19 -12.77
C GLY A 162 15.44 1.06 -12.01
N THR A 163 15.36 2.37 -12.18
CA THR A 163 16.22 3.34 -11.47
C THR A 163 15.54 3.97 -10.25
N GLN A 164 14.29 3.64 -9.99
CA GLN A 164 13.51 4.21 -8.88
C GLN A 164 13.53 3.26 -7.67
N SER A 165 13.84 3.80 -6.49
CA SER A 165 13.61 3.08 -5.23
C SER A 165 12.15 3.19 -4.82
N VAL A 166 11.56 2.08 -4.41
CA VAL A 166 10.25 2.00 -3.77
C VAL A 166 10.47 1.46 -2.37
N ASP A 167 10.14 2.26 -1.37
CA ASP A 167 10.41 1.94 0.02
C ASP A 167 9.13 1.50 0.73
N LEU A 168 9.26 0.48 1.57
CA LEU A 168 8.24 0.00 2.49
C LEU A 168 8.69 0.30 3.91
N SER A 169 7.86 1.03 4.65
CA SER A 169 8.00 1.20 6.10
C SER A 169 6.62 1.06 6.71
N VAL A 170 6.36 -0.04 7.37
CA VAL A 170 5.06 -0.33 7.99
C VAL A 170 5.25 -0.89 9.39
N PRO A 171 4.45 -0.45 10.37
CA PRO A 171 4.50 -1.02 11.71
C PRO A 171 4.19 -2.51 11.70
N TYR A 172 4.86 -3.27 12.58
CA TYR A 172 4.44 -4.63 12.85
C TYR A 172 3.10 -4.67 13.57
N ALA A 173 2.32 -5.68 13.27
CA ALA A 173 1.11 -5.96 14.04
C ALA A 173 1.47 -6.45 15.45
N ILE A 174 0.73 -6.00 16.46
CA ILE A 174 0.88 -6.46 17.83
C ILE A 174 0.15 -7.80 17.97
N ALA A 175 0.86 -8.83 18.39
CA ALA A 175 0.36 -10.16 18.75
C ALA A 175 -0.77 -10.74 17.87
N ASP A 176 -0.44 -11.70 16.99
CA ASP A 176 -1.38 -12.54 16.20
C ASP A 176 -2.48 -11.79 15.41
N SER A 177 -2.23 -10.55 15.07
CA SER A 177 -3.18 -9.65 14.43
C SER A 177 -2.60 -9.02 13.17
N SER A 178 -3.41 -8.28 12.43
CA SER A 178 -2.96 -7.53 11.26
C SER A 178 -3.02 -6.03 11.54
N TYR A 179 -1.99 -5.31 11.13
CA TYR A 179 -2.00 -3.86 11.08
C TYR A 179 -2.69 -3.40 9.79
N LEU A 180 -3.59 -2.44 9.88
CA LEU A 180 -4.18 -1.75 8.74
C LEU A 180 -4.36 -0.27 9.08
N ARG A 181 -3.81 0.59 8.21
CA ARG A 181 -4.04 2.02 8.27
C ARG A 181 -4.39 2.55 6.90
N ILE A 182 -5.37 3.42 6.86
CA ILE A 182 -5.74 4.21 5.69
C ILE A 182 -5.64 5.66 6.12
N SER A 183 -4.82 6.45 5.44
CA SER A 183 -4.72 7.89 5.66
C SER A 183 -4.97 8.65 4.38
N GLY A 184 -5.61 9.81 4.49
CA GLY A 184 -5.84 10.74 3.40
C GLY A 184 -5.28 12.10 3.79
N ASP A 185 -4.32 12.59 3.02
CA ASP A 185 -3.76 13.93 3.14
C ASP A 185 -4.42 14.83 2.09
N ASP A 186 -4.71 16.07 2.45
CA ASP A 186 -5.46 17.02 1.58
C ASP A 186 -6.77 16.41 1.04
N ALA A 187 -7.36 15.50 1.81
CA ALA A 187 -8.59 14.85 1.41
C ALA A 187 -9.76 15.82 1.50
N TYR A 188 -10.64 15.76 0.52
CA TYR A 188 -11.83 16.60 0.48
C TYR A 188 -13.08 15.83 0.06
N LEU A 189 -14.20 16.30 0.54
CA LEU A 189 -15.54 15.91 0.15
C LEU A 189 -16.34 17.16 -0.17
N ASN A 190 -16.88 17.24 -1.36
CA ASN A 190 -17.78 18.32 -1.78
C ASN A 190 -19.15 17.74 -2.13
N VAL A 191 -20.19 18.23 -1.47
CA VAL A 191 -21.57 17.83 -1.70
C VAL A 191 -22.37 19.08 -2.01
N GLU A 192 -22.84 19.21 -3.24
CA GLU A 192 -23.65 20.35 -3.70
C GLU A 192 -23.03 21.71 -3.35
N GLY A 193 -21.71 21.84 -3.51
CA GLY A 193 -20.95 23.06 -3.24
C GLY A 193 -20.57 23.29 -1.78
N GLN A 194 -20.93 22.39 -0.87
CA GLN A 194 -20.44 22.40 0.52
C GLN A 194 -19.20 21.55 0.62
N GLN A 195 -18.10 22.10 1.09
CA GLN A 195 -16.82 21.40 1.13
C GLN A 195 -16.39 21.12 2.57
N LEU A 196 -16.01 19.87 2.80
CA LEU A 196 -15.26 19.40 3.95
C LEU A 196 -13.89 18.96 3.46
N SER A 197 -12.82 19.48 4.04
CA SER A 197 -11.44 19.04 3.75
C SER A 197 -10.65 18.82 5.03
N GLY A 198 -9.54 18.11 4.93
CA GLY A 198 -8.66 17.81 6.06
C GLY A 198 -7.83 16.55 5.87
N GLU A 199 -7.17 16.16 6.93
CA GLU A 199 -6.43 14.92 7.05
C GLU A 199 -7.31 13.86 7.73
N PHE A 200 -7.35 12.67 7.17
CA PHE A 200 -8.17 11.57 7.72
C PHE A 200 -7.29 10.34 7.91
N ILE A 201 -7.43 9.69 9.07
CA ILE A 201 -6.73 8.45 9.39
C ILE A 201 -7.75 7.45 9.92
N VAL A 202 -7.75 6.25 9.36
CA VAL A 202 -8.49 5.11 9.89
C VAL A 202 -7.50 3.99 10.16
N GLU A 203 -7.44 3.54 11.40
CA GLU A 203 -6.54 2.46 11.84
C GLU A 203 -7.36 1.32 12.43
N VAL A 204 -7.04 0.09 12.05
CA VAL A 204 -7.50 -1.10 12.74
C VAL A 204 -6.43 -1.52 13.71
N ILE A 205 -6.74 -1.40 15.00
CA ILE A 205 -5.84 -1.72 16.10
C ILE A 205 -6.37 -2.99 16.78
N PRO A 206 -5.63 -4.09 16.73
CA PRO A 206 -6.01 -5.27 17.48
C PRO A 206 -5.86 -5.02 19.00
N GLN A 207 -6.81 -5.49 19.75
CA GLN A 207 -6.83 -5.41 21.20
C GLN A 207 -7.09 -6.79 21.79
N THR A 208 -6.27 -7.22 22.76
CA THR A 208 -6.54 -8.46 23.48
C THR A 208 -7.37 -8.16 24.74
N VAL A 209 -8.59 -8.67 24.79
CA VAL A 209 -9.48 -8.58 25.95
C VAL A 209 -9.81 -10.00 26.40
N GLU A 210 -9.47 -10.31 27.64
CA GLU A 210 -9.71 -11.64 28.27
C GLU A 210 -9.20 -12.82 27.42
N GLY A 211 -8.05 -12.64 26.75
CA GLY A 211 -7.43 -13.67 25.91
C GLY A 211 -8.02 -13.80 24.48
N ASN A 212 -9.00 -12.98 24.12
CA ASN A 212 -9.53 -12.90 22.78
C ASN A 212 -8.98 -11.66 22.06
N THR A 213 -8.52 -11.84 20.83
CA THR A 213 -8.10 -10.71 19.98
C THR A 213 -9.34 -10.10 19.32
N LEU A 214 -9.59 -8.83 19.60
CA LEU A 214 -10.68 -8.03 19.08
C LEU A 214 -10.09 -6.88 18.26
N ASN A 215 -10.76 -6.49 17.19
CA ASN A 215 -10.35 -5.33 16.40
C ASN A 215 -11.06 -4.08 16.92
N LYS A 216 -10.28 -3.06 17.23
CA LYS A 216 -10.73 -1.71 17.52
C LYS A 216 -10.42 -0.85 16.30
N VAL A 217 -11.40 -0.15 15.76
CA VAL A 217 -11.20 0.79 14.66
C VAL A 217 -11.15 2.19 15.24
N VAL A 218 -10.08 2.91 14.95
CA VAL A 218 -9.93 4.32 15.34
C VAL A 218 -9.93 5.17 14.09
N ALA A 219 -10.89 6.07 13.98
CA ALA A 219 -10.92 7.09 12.95
C ALA A 219 -10.55 8.44 13.57
N ARG A 220 -9.59 9.13 12.96
CA ARG A 220 -9.12 10.45 13.37
C ARG A 220 -9.25 11.41 12.20
N ALA A 221 -9.54 12.65 12.51
CA ALA A 221 -9.50 13.74 11.55
C ALA A 221 -8.83 14.95 12.20
N SER A 222 -7.97 15.62 11.43
CA SER A 222 -7.25 16.84 11.84
C SER A 222 -7.23 17.85 10.69
N ASN A 223 -6.93 19.09 11.03
CA ASN A 223 -6.92 20.21 10.09
C ASN A 223 -8.24 20.31 9.30
N LEU A 224 -9.35 19.99 9.98
CA LEU A 224 -10.66 20.00 9.33
C LEU A 224 -11.09 21.42 8.98
N GLU A 225 -11.43 21.63 7.73
CA GLU A 225 -12.08 22.83 7.23
C GLU A 225 -13.47 22.47 6.71
N LEU A 226 -14.48 23.12 7.22
CA LEU A 226 -15.86 23.00 6.74
C LEU A 226 -16.42 24.37 6.44
N LEU A 227 -16.76 24.61 5.19
CA LEU A 227 -17.39 25.83 4.72
C LEU A 227 -18.79 25.52 4.23
N ILE A 228 -19.79 26.11 4.91
CA ILE A 228 -21.19 26.05 4.47
C ILE A 228 -21.62 27.45 4.03
N THR A 229 -22.08 27.57 2.79
CA THR A 229 -22.51 28.82 2.20
C THR A 229 -23.97 28.77 1.71
N ASN A 230 -24.59 29.94 1.62
CA ASN A 230 -25.87 30.11 0.93
C ASN A 230 -25.74 31.33 0.02
N GLY A 231 -25.47 31.10 -1.26
CA GLY A 231 -25.01 32.14 -2.18
C GLY A 231 -23.69 32.75 -1.71
N ASP A 232 -23.59 34.05 -1.64
CA ASP A 232 -22.39 34.76 -1.18
C ASP A 232 -22.26 34.81 0.36
N ALA A 233 -23.25 34.35 1.10
CA ALA A 233 -23.25 34.39 2.55
C ALA A 233 -22.64 33.11 3.15
N THR A 234 -21.62 33.29 4.00
CA THR A 234 -21.09 32.20 4.82
C THR A 234 -22.01 31.94 6.00
N LEU A 235 -22.56 30.74 6.11
CA LEU A 235 -23.40 30.32 7.23
C LEU A 235 -22.58 29.66 8.35
N LEU A 236 -21.55 28.88 7.98
CA LEU A 236 -20.66 28.23 8.91
C LEU A 236 -19.27 28.19 8.29
N ASN A 237 -18.27 28.53 9.08
CA ASN A 237 -16.87 28.31 8.74
C ASN A 237 -16.17 27.68 9.94
N VAL A 238 -15.68 26.45 9.77
CA VAL A 238 -14.85 25.74 10.72
C VAL A 238 -13.45 25.68 10.13
N VAL A 239 -12.45 26.03 10.91
CA VAL A 239 -11.03 25.95 10.56
C VAL A 239 -10.29 25.25 11.70
N ASP A 240 -9.24 24.53 11.35
CA ASP A 240 -8.39 23.79 12.29
C ASP A 240 -9.19 22.83 13.21
N GLY A 241 -10.28 22.29 12.70
CA GLY A 241 -11.09 21.32 13.40
C GLY A 241 -10.36 19.99 13.61
N PHE A 242 -10.70 19.29 14.68
CA PHE A 242 -10.23 17.92 14.88
C PHE A 242 -11.34 17.05 15.49
N GLY A 243 -11.22 15.77 15.28
CA GLY A 243 -12.13 14.79 15.86
C GLY A 243 -11.55 13.39 15.83
N TYR A 244 -12.09 12.53 16.67
CA TYR A 244 -11.80 11.10 16.59
C TYR A 244 -13.03 10.30 16.98
N PHE A 245 -13.12 9.10 16.43
CA PHE A 245 -14.12 8.10 16.78
C PHE A 245 -13.43 6.77 17.02
N VAL A 246 -13.93 6.05 17.98
CA VAL A 246 -13.51 4.69 18.30
C VAL A 246 -14.71 3.78 18.11
N PHE A 247 -14.52 2.74 17.35
CA PHE A 247 -15.52 1.69 17.11
C PHE A 247 -14.97 0.39 17.67
N ASP A 248 -15.66 -0.19 18.61
CA ASP A 248 -15.37 -1.50 19.15
C ASP A 248 -16.65 -2.32 19.38
N GLN A 249 -16.55 -3.45 20.07
CA GLN A 249 -17.71 -4.30 20.33
C GLN A 249 -18.72 -3.69 21.29
N GLU A 250 -18.31 -2.70 22.09
CA GLU A 250 -19.19 -2.03 23.06
C GLU A 250 -19.93 -0.84 22.44
N GLY A 251 -19.50 -0.37 21.26
CA GLY A 251 -20.16 0.71 20.54
C GLY A 251 -19.23 1.70 19.87
N VAL A 252 -19.70 2.93 19.76
CA VAL A 252 -19.00 4.07 19.14
C VAL A 252 -18.81 5.16 20.18
N TYR A 253 -17.58 5.63 20.32
CA TYR A 253 -17.17 6.70 21.24
C TYR A 253 -16.46 7.80 20.45
N GLY A 254 -16.71 9.06 20.78
CA GLY A 254 -16.05 10.20 20.13
C GLY A 254 -16.35 11.52 20.83
#